data_077ef1299d29d217546795408927eff0
#
_entry.id   077ef1299d29d217546795408927eff0
#
_cell.length_a   1.000
_cell.length_b   1.000
_cell.length_c   1.000
_cell.angle_alpha   90.00
_cell.angle_beta   90.00
_cell.angle_gamma   90.00
#
_symmetry.space_group_name_H-M   'P 1'
#
loop_
_entity.id
_entity.type
_entity.pdbx_description
1 polymer ?
#
loop_
_entity_poly.entity_id
_entity_poly.type
_entity_poly.pdbx_seq_one_letter_code
_entity_poly.pdbx_strand_id
1 'polypeptide(L)'
;MKDVATLVSGIEYKFGKLMEQHLVQRAENKRCINEIQELKRTLNEQKQTIRQLEDKIKILRIAKTLETKEGNVDAKLKINELVREIDKCIGLLNT
;
A
#
# COMPACT_ATOMS: atom_id res chain seq x y z
N MET A 1 13.09 46.81 -39.70
CA MET A 1 13.55 45.46 -39.43
C MET A 1 13.97 45.19 -37.98
N LYS A 2 14.05 46.20 -37.15
CA LYS A 2 14.19 46.03 -35.69
C LYS A 2 13.03 45.19 -35.10
N ASP A 3 11.83 45.26 -35.69
CA ASP A 3 10.64 44.55 -35.17
C ASP A 3 10.70 43.04 -35.33
N VAL A 4 11.31 42.57 -36.45
CA VAL A 4 11.44 41.12 -36.71
C VAL A 4 12.46 40.49 -35.77
N ALA A 5 13.62 41.16 -35.56
CA ALA A 5 14.64 40.71 -34.64
C ALA A 5 14.15 40.68 -33.19
N THR A 6 13.36 41.68 -32.78
CA THR A 6 12.74 41.75 -31.46
C THR A 6 11.70 40.62 -31.27
N LEU A 7 10.89 40.34 -32.29
CA LEU A 7 9.92 39.28 -32.28
C LEU A 7 10.61 37.91 -32.15
N VAL A 8 11.68 37.68 -32.94
CA VAL A 8 12.42 36.43 -32.90
C VAL A 8 13.06 36.23 -31.51
N SER A 9 13.67 37.26 -30.94
CA SER A 9 14.25 37.22 -29.60
C SER A 9 13.20 36.92 -28.52
N GLY A 10 12.02 37.52 -28.66
CA GLY A 10 10.90 37.28 -27.77
C GLY A 10 10.38 35.83 -27.85
N ILE A 11 10.33 35.30 -29.06
CA ILE A 11 9.91 33.89 -29.28
C ILE A 11 10.94 32.92 -28.68
N GLU A 12 12.23 33.17 -28.90
CA GLU A 12 13.32 32.36 -28.35
C GLU A 12 13.29 32.36 -26.82
N TYR A 13 13.07 33.54 -26.21
CA TYR A 13 12.96 33.66 -24.76
C TYR A 13 11.78 32.87 -24.21
N LYS A 14 10.62 33.03 -24.82
CA LYS A 14 9.40 32.29 -24.40
C LYS A 14 9.53 30.79 -24.61
N PHE A 15 10.17 30.39 -25.70
CA PHE A 15 10.44 28.99 -25.98
C PHE A 15 11.36 28.39 -24.92
N GLY A 16 12.43 29.10 -24.56
CA GLY A 16 13.36 28.68 -23.52
C GLY A 16 12.67 28.49 -22.17
N LYS A 17 11.80 29.44 -21.79
CA LYS A 17 11.01 29.33 -20.56
C LYS A 17 10.04 28.16 -20.59
N LEU A 18 9.38 27.95 -21.71
CA LEU A 18 8.46 26.84 -21.90
C LEU A 18 9.19 25.50 -21.78
N MET A 19 10.39 25.40 -22.35
CA MET A 19 11.22 24.19 -22.22
C MET A 19 11.64 23.94 -20.77
N GLU A 20 12.03 24.98 -20.04
CA GLU A 20 12.36 24.86 -18.62
C GLU A 20 11.18 24.37 -17.81
N GLN A 21 10.01 24.97 -18.02
CA GLN A 21 8.78 24.56 -17.35
C GLN A 21 8.41 23.11 -17.67
N HIS A 22 8.59 22.72 -18.93
CA HIS A 22 8.33 21.35 -19.36
C HIS A 22 9.25 20.35 -18.66
N LEU A 23 10.53 20.66 -18.53
CA LEU A 23 11.50 19.80 -17.85
C LEU A 23 11.18 19.66 -16.36
N VAL A 24 10.83 20.75 -15.70
CA VAL A 24 10.42 20.75 -14.29
C VAL A 24 9.16 19.92 -14.11
N GLN A 25 8.18 20.12 -14.97
CA GLN A 25 6.91 19.40 -14.92
C GLN A 25 7.11 17.90 -15.14
N ARG A 26 7.98 17.55 -16.07
CA ARG A 26 8.33 16.14 -16.35
C ARG A 26 9.01 15.48 -15.16
N ALA A 27 9.91 16.19 -14.48
CA ALA A 27 10.59 15.70 -13.29
C ALA A 27 9.62 15.50 -12.14
N GLU A 28 8.70 16.44 -11.91
CA GLU A 28 7.66 16.33 -10.91
C GLU A 28 6.70 15.18 -11.20
N ASN A 29 6.32 15.02 -12.46
CA ASN A 29 5.44 13.92 -12.87
C ASN A 29 6.08 12.56 -12.58
N LYS A 30 7.36 12.42 -12.90
CA LYS A 30 8.13 11.20 -12.60
C LYS A 30 8.18 10.92 -11.10
N ARG A 31 8.42 11.95 -10.29
CA ARG A 31 8.41 11.82 -8.83
C ARG A 31 7.04 11.38 -8.32
N CYS A 32 5.97 11.98 -8.82
CA CYS A 32 4.60 11.61 -8.44
C CYS A 32 4.27 10.16 -8.80
N ILE A 33 4.69 9.70 -9.97
CA ILE A 33 4.49 8.30 -10.38
C ILE A 33 5.19 7.34 -9.42
N ASN A 34 6.42 7.66 -9.04
CA ASN A 34 7.17 6.85 -8.07
C ASN A 34 6.48 6.83 -6.70
N GLU A 35 5.99 7.97 -6.22
CA GLU A 35 5.23 8.05 -4.97
C GLU A 35 3.95 7.22 -5.02
N ILE A 36 3.23 7.28 -6.13
CA ILE A 36 2.01 6.47 -6.33
C ILE A 36 2.34 4.98 -6.24
N GLN A 37 3.41 4.54 -6.86
CA GLN A 37 3.82 3.13 -6.82
C GLN A 37 4.17 2.69 -5.40
N GLU A 38 4.90 3.52 -4.65
CA GLU A 38 5.23 3.23 -3.26
C GLU A 38 4.01 3.20 -2.36
N LEU A 39 3.09 4.15 -2.54
CA LEU A 39 1.84 4.19 -1.78
C LEU A 39 0.97 2.97 -2.07
N LYS A 40 0.90 2.53 -3.31
CA LYS A 40 0.17 1.30 -3.68
C LYS A 40 0.76 0.06 -3.02
N ARG A 41 2.09 -0.03 -2.97
CA ARG A 41 2.78 -1.13 -2.29
C ARG A 41 2.47 -1.14 -0.80
N THR A 42 2.61 0.02 -0.15
CA THR A 42 2.29 0.19 1.27
C THR A 42 0.85 -0.16 1.56
N LEU A 43 -0.08 0.28 0.70
CA LEU A 43 -1.50 -0.03 0.85
C LEU A 43 -1.76 -1.53 0.79
N ASN A 44 -1.13 -2.25 -0.13
CA ASN A 44 -1.25 -3.71 -0.22
C ASN A 44 -0.70 -4.42 1.02
N GLU A 45 0.45 -3.98 1.51
CA GLU A 45 1.05 -4.51 2.73
C GLU A 45 0.13 -4.30 3.94
N GLN A 46 -0.44 -3.11 4.06
CA GLN A 46 -1.39 -2.78 5.14
C GLN A 46 -2.67 -3.61 5.04
N LYS A 47 -3.19 -3.82 3.84
CA LYS A 47 -4.37 -4.67 3.62
C LYS A 47 -4.11 -6.11 4.09
N GLN A 48 -2.95 -6.65 3.77
CA GLN A 48 -2.56 -7.99 4.22
C GLN A 48 -2.46 -8.06 5.75
N THR A 49 -1.84 -7.05 6.35
CA THR A 49 -1.72 -6.95 7.81
C THR A 49 -3.08 -6.89 8.48
N ILE A 50 -4.01 -6.10 7.93
CA ILE A 50 -5.37 -5.98 8.44
C ILE A 50 -6.08 -7.34 8.39
N ARG A 51 -5.98 -8.07 7.29
CA ARG A 51 -6.57 -9.41 7.16
C ARG A 51 -6.02 -10.39 8.19
N GLN A 52 -4.71 -10.38 8.38
CA GLN A 52 -4.06 -11.21 9.39
C GLN A 52 -4.53 -10.87 10.80
N LEU A 53 -4.64 -9.59 11.10
CA LEU A 53 -5.13 -9.12 12.40
C LEU A 53 -6.60 -9.47 12.62
N GLU A 54 -7.45 -9.31 11.61
CA GLU A 54 -8.85 -9.70 11.67
C GLU A 54 -9.02 -11.20 11.94
N ASP A 55 -8.22 -12.03 11.27
CA ASP A 55 -8.23 -13.46 11.48
C ASP A 55 -7.80 -13.83 12.91
N LYS A 56 -6.74 -13.18 13.40
CA LYS A 56 -6.31 -13.37 14.80
C LYS A 56 -7.36 -12.95 15.80
N ILE A 57 -8.06 -11.85 15.55
CA ILE A 57 -9.14 -11.36 16.41
C ILE A 57 -10.28 -12.40 16.44
N LYS A 58 -10.66 -12.94 15.29
CA LYS A 58 -11.69 -13.97 15.21
C LYS A 58 -11.32 -15.20 16.03
N ILE A 59 -10.08 -15.66 15.89
CA ILE A 59 -9.57 -16.82 16.64
C ILE A 59 -9.60 -16.55 18.14
N LEU A 60 -9.12 -15.37 18.55
CA LEU A 60 -9.09 -14.97 19.96
C LEU A 60 -10.50 -14.86 20.56
N ARG A 61 -11.45 -14.35 19.79
CA ARG A 61 -12.85 -14.27 20.23
C ARG A 61 -13.48 -15.65 20.41
N ILE A 62 -13.20 -16.56 19.49
CA ILE A 62 -13.68 -17.94 19.58
C ILE A 62 -13.06 -18.61 20.81
N ALA A 63 -11.76 -18.48 20.99
CA ALA A 63 -11.04 -19.04 22.14
C ALA A 63 -11.60 -18.49 23.47
N LYS A 64 -11.82 -17.17 23.55
CA LYS A 64 -12.37 -16.52 24.73
C LYS A 64 -13.81 -16.97 25.04
N THR A 65 -14.63 -17.08 24.01
CA THR A 65 -16.02 -17.55 24.16
C THR A 65 -16.06 -18.96 24.69
N LEU A 66 -15.12 -19.80 24.30
CA LEU A 66 -15.07 -21.20 24.74
C LEU A 66 -14.45 -21.36 26.12
N GLU A 67 -13.56 -20.49 26.53
CA GLU A 67 -13.07 -20.43 27.92
C GLU A 67 -14.19 -20.06 28.89
N THR A 68 -15.07 -19.17 28.49
CA THR A 68 -16.23 -18.75 29.34
C THR A 68 -17.35 -19.78 29.38
N LYS A 69 -17.44 -20.71 28.44
CA LYS A 69 -18.39 -21.81 28.44
C LYS A 69 -17.75 -23.05 29.05
N GLU A 70 -17.51 -23.00 30.33
CA GLU A 70 -17.01 -24.09 31.18
C GLU A 70 -16.67 -25.44 30.52
N GLY A 71 -15.39 -25.75 30.54
CA GLY A 71 -14.93 -27.11 30.78
C GLY A 71 -15.11 -28.14 29.68
N ASN A 72 -15.31 -27.76 28.43
CA ASN A 72 -15.24 -28.75 27.36
C ASN A 72 -13.81 -28.83 26.85
N VAL A 73 -13.02 -29.72 27.42
CA VAL A 73 -11.62 -29.97 27.06
C VAL A 73 -11.51 -30.31 25.58
N ASP A 74 -12.47 -31.03 25.02
CA ASP A 74 -12.51 -31.38 23.59
C ASP A 74 -12.68 -30.15 22.70
N ALA A 75 -13.47 -29.17 23.10
CA ALA A 75 -13.65 -27.93 22.37
C ALA A 75 -12.37 -27.09 22.37
N LYS A 76 -11.66 -27.02 23.50
CA LYS A 76 -10.38 -26.36 23.61
C LYS A 76 -9.31 -27.00 22.72
N LEU A 77 -9.27 -28.32 22.65
CA LEU A 77 -8.37 -29.09 21.80
C LEU A 77 -8.64 -28.83 20.32
N LYS A 78 -9.93 -28.85 19.92
CA LYS A 78 -10.32 -28.56 18.54
C LYS A 78 -9.95 -27.15 18.12
N ILE A 79 -10.09 -26.17 19.00
CA ILE A 79 -9.72 -24.79 18.73
C ILE A 79 -8.21 -24.65 18.59
N ASN A 80 -7.44 -25.29 19.47
CA ASN A 80 -5.99 -25.29 19.38
C ASN A 80 -5.52 -25.90 18.06
N GLU A 81 -6.16 -26.96 17.59
CA GLU A 81 -5.89 -27.55 16.29
C GLU A 81 -6.20 -26.58 15.15
N LEU A 82 -7.36 -25.91 15.19
CA LEU A 82 -7.76 -24.92 14.20
C LEU A 82 -6.80 -23.73 14.17
N VAL A 83 -6.38 -23.25 15.33
CA VAL A 83 -5.39 -22.16 15.45
C VAL A 83 -4.08 -22.57 14.81
N ARG A 84 -3.62 -23.79 15.07
CA ARG A 84 -2.38 -24.31 14.44
C ARG A 84 -2.52 -24.42 12.92
N GLU A 85 -3.65 -24.89 12.42
CA GLU A 85 -3.90 -24.99 11.00
C GLU A 85 -3.94 -23.60 10.33
N ILE A 86 -4.58 -22.64 10.97
CA ILE A 86 -4.65 -21.26 10.49
C ILE A 86 -3.26 -20.63 10.48
N ASP A 87 -2.48 -20.81 11.53
CA ASP A 87 -1.09 -20.33 11.58
C ASP A 87 -0.23 -20.94 10.47
N LYS A 88 -0.43 -22.23 10.18
CA LYS A 88 0.23 -22.88 9.04
C LYS A 88 -0.17 -22.26 7.70
N CYS A 89 -1.46 -21.99 7.51
CA CYS A 89 -1.96 -21.35 6.30
C CYS A 89 -1.40 -19.94 6.14
N ILE A 90 -1.35 -19.16 7.20
CA ILE A 90 -0.77 -17.82 7.22
C ILE A 90 0.73 -17.89 6.92
N GLY A 91 1.44 -18.85 7.52
CA GLY A 91 2.85 -19.07 7.27
C GLY A 91 3.13 -19.42 5.81
N LEU A 92 2.30 -20.24 5.18
CA LEU A 92 2.42 -20.59 3.76
C LEU A 92 2.13 -19.40 2.83
N LEU A 93 1.22 -18.53 3.21
CA LEU A 93 0.89 -17.33 2.43
C LEU A 93 1.99 -16.26 2.52
N ASN A 94 2.78 -16.27 3.57
CA ASN A 94 3.85 -15.29 3.80
C ASN A 94 5.23 -15.74 3.23
N THR A 95 5.31 -16.93 2.71
CA THR A 95 6.49 -17.40 1.98
C THR A 95 6.32 -17.15 0.49
#